data_44b6558f6d8af810cf013fe6bf538a80
#
_entry.id   44b6558f6d8af810cf013fe6bf538a80
#
_cell.length_a   1.000
_cell.length_b   1.000
_cell.length_c   1.000
_cell.angle_alpha   90.00
_cell.angle_beta   90.00
_cell.angle_gamma   90.00
#
_symmetry.space_group_name_H-M   'P 1'
#
loop_
_entity.id
_entity.type
_entity.pdbx_description
1 polymer ?
#
loop_
_entity_poly.entity_id
_entity_poly.type
_entity_poly.pdbx_seq_one_letter_code
_entity_poly.pdbx_strand_id
1 'polypeptide(L)'
;MFSIHVERTIDKPIETVFSVLSDHANYGQFKAVDKATMLKEGTAQSNGVGAVREIIASNSNLHEEIVKYDPPYCLGYKVIKATPLPYDHQLGEITLKDVDGKTHVTWRSIGHISVPILGTYYFDKQIQKVGSRAFGSMLKQIDSMR
;
A
#
# COMPACT_ATOMS: atom_id res chain seq x y z
N MET A 1 4.95 17.44 4.12
CA MET A 1 4.17 16.19 4.29
C MET A 1 3.68 15.72 2.93
N PHE A 2 3.84 14.47 2.62
CA PHE A 2 3.22 13.90 1.42
C PHE A 2 1.82 13.39 1.76
N SER A 3 0.93 13.46 0.77
CA SER A 3 -0.42 12.91 0.86
C SER A 3 -0.73 12.24 -0.48
N ILE A 4 -0.85 10.93 -0.45
CA ILE A 4 -1.21 10.13 -1.61
C ILE A 4 -2.68 9.74 -1.44
N HIS A 5 -3.48 9.98 -2.49
CA HIS A 5 -4.88 9.61 -2.53
C HIS A 5 -5.19 9.12 -3.93
N VAL A 6 -5.46 7.84 -4.06
CA VAL A 6 -5.78 7.20 -5.34
C VAL A 6 -7.08 6.45 -5.20
N GLU A 7 -7.97 6.60 -6.17
CA GLU A 7 -9.25 5.91 -6.22
C GLU A 7 -9.43 5.23 -7.57
N ARG A 8 -10.08 4.08 -7.55
CA ARG A 8 -10.50 3.38 -8.76
C ARG A 8 -11.68 2.47 -8.47
N THR A 9 -12.62 2.41 -9.38
CA THR A 9 -13.65 1.38 -9.39
C THR A 9 -13.17 0.20 -10.23
N ILE A 10 -13.05 -0.97 -9.61
CA ILE A 10 -12.55 -2.19 -10.23
C ILE A 10 -13.73 -3.11 -10.52
N ASP A 11 -13.82 -3.62 -11.75
CA ASP A 11 -14.90 -4.50 -12.19
C ASP A 11 -14.65 -5.95 -11.71
N LYS A 12 -14.62 -6.10 -10.40
CA LYS A 12 -14.46 -7.39 -9.70
C LYS A 12 -15.16 -7.33 -8.33
N PRO A 13 -15.59 -8.50 -7.81
CA PRO A 13 -16.17 -8.56 -6.47
C PRO A 13 -15.20 -8.10 -5.39
N ILE A 14 -15.76 -7.54 -4.32
CA ILE A 14 -14.98 -6.96 -3.21
C ILE A 14 -14.05 -7.99 -2.55
N GLU A 15 -14.50 -9.21 -2.38
CA GLU A 15 -13.68 -10.29 -1.79
C GLU A 15 -12.46 -10.59 -2.66
N THR A 16 -12.63 -10.60 -3.96
CA THR A 16 -11.54 -10.85 -4.93
C THR A 16 -10.50 -9.73 -4.85
N VAL A 17 -10.95 -8.47 -4.86
CA VAL A 17 -10.05 -7.32 -4.80
C VAL A 17 -9.30 -7.28 -3.47
N PHE A 18 -10.01 -7.48 -2.36
CA PHE A 18 -9.39 -7.51 -1.03
C PHE A 18 -8.37 -8.64 -0.92
N SER A 19 -8.68 -9.82 -1.45
CA SER A 19 -7.78 -10.97 -1.46
C SER A 19 -6.44 -10.65 -2.13
N VAL A 20 -6.46 -9.94 -3.26
CA VAL A 20 -5.23 -9.53 -3.95
C VAL A 20 -4.47 -8.48 -3.16
N LEU A 21 -5.17 -7.47 -2.62
CA LEU A 21 -4.53 -6.37 -1.87
C LEU A 21 -3.97 -6.82 -0.51
N SER A 22 -4.48 -7.89 0.06
CA SER A 22 -4.00 -8.43 1.34
C SER A 22 -3.04 -9.62 1.19
N ASP A 23 -2.73 -10.02 -0.02
CA ASP A 23 -1.78 -11.11 -0.30
C ASP A 23 -0.34 -10.58 -0.31
N HIS A 24 0.19 -10.32 0.88
CA HIS A 24 1.44 -9.60 1.08
C HIS A 24 2.63 -10.28 0.40
N ALA A 25 2.72 -11.60 0.50
CA ALA A 25 3.84 -12.37 -0.07
C ALA A 25 3.90 -12.29 -1.61
N ASN A 26 2.78 -12.02 -2.25
CA ASN A 26 2.66 -11.99 -3.70
C ASN A 26 2.63 -10.57 -4.30
N TYR A 27 2.96 -9.56 -3.54
CA TYR A 27 3.04 -8.18 -4.06
C TYR A 27 4.08 -8.02 -5.18
N GLY A 28 5.04 -8.92 -5.29
CA GLY A 28 5.99 -8.94 -6.41
C GLY A 28 5.35 -9.18 -7.78
N GLN A 29 4.08 -9.62 -7.82
CA GLN A 29 3.32 -9.73 -9.08
C GLN A 29 2.97 -8.36 -9.69
N PHE A 30 2.94 -7.30 -8.88
CA PHE A 30 2.66 -5.96 -9.38
C PHE A 30 3.89 -5.39 -10.09
N LYS A 31 3.66 -4.77 -11.25
CA LYS A 31 4.74 -4.15 -12.03
C LYS A 31 5.46 -3.04 -11.28
N ALA A 32 4.75 -2.34 -10.40
CA ALA A 32 5.31 -1.26 -9.58
C ALA A 32 6.19 -1.77 -8.44
N VAL A 33 6.18 -3.08 -8.15
CA VAL A 33 6.93 -3.69 -7.05
C VAL A 33 8.02 -4.59 -7.61
N ASP A 34 9.27 -4.34 -7.22
CA ASP A 34 10.40 -5.16 -7.68
C ASP A 34 10.47 -6.49 -6.92
N LYS A 35 10.23 -6.45 -5.61
CA LYS A 35 10.25 -7.64 -4.76
C LYS A 35 9.39 -7.42 -3.52
N ALA A 36 8.72 -8.48 -3.07
CA ALA A 36 7.98 -8.49 -1.82
C ALA A 36 8.29 -9.76 -1.02
N THR A 37 8.45 -9.62 0.28
CA THR A 37 8.74 -10.73 1.19
C THR A 37 7.91 -10.58 2.45
N MET A 38 7.27 -11.66 2.89
CA MET A 38 6.62 -11.72 4.20
C MET A 38 7.69 -11.93 5.27
N LEU A 39 7.92 -10.94 6.13
CA LEU A 39 8.91 -11.01 7.19
C LEU A 39 8.34 -11.62 8.48
N LYS A 40 7.06 -11.41 8.74
CA LYS A 40 6.37 -11.90 9.93
C LYS A 40 4.91 -12.11 9.62
N GLU A 41 4.36 -13.23 10.08
CA GLU A 41 2.92 -13.48 9.97
C GLU A 41 2.15 -12.71 11.06
N GLY A 42 0.88 -12.41 10.78
CA GLY A 42 -0.02 -11.79 11.72
C GLY A 42 -0.33 -12.69 12.91
N THR A 43 -0.87 -12.09 13.97
CA THR A 43 -1.11 -12.79 15.25
C THR A 43 -2.28 -13.76 15.15
N ALA A 44 -3.42 -13.28 14.68
CA ALA A 44 -4.65 -14.09 14.55
C ALA A 44 -4.79 -14.71 13.17
N GLN A 45 -4.38 -13.97 12.13
CA GLN A 45 -4.45 -14.39 10.74
C GLN A 45 -3.13 -14.05 10.07
N SER A 46 -2.66 -14.93 9.19
CA SER A 46 -1.35 -14.79 8.54
C SER A 46 -1.14 -13.42 7.88
N ASN A 47 -2.15 -12.92 7.15
CA ASN A 47 -2.09 -11.62 6.48
C ASN A 47 -2.72 -10.48 7.28
N GLY A 48 -3.10 -10.74 8.53
CA GLY A 48 -3.80 -9.79 9.39
C GLY A 48 -2.90 -8.92 10.24
N VAL A 49 -3.49 -8.33 11.28
CA VAL A 49 -2.79 -7.42 12.20
C VAL A 49 -1.54 -8.08 12.79
N GLY A 50 -0.43 -7.34 12.77
CA GLY A 50 0.88 -7.80 13.21
C GLY A 50 1.74 -8.38 12.09
N ALA A 51 1.18 -8.67 10.91
CA ALA A 51 1.96 -9.09 9.76
C ALA A 51 2.91 -7.96 9.35
N VAL A 52 4.14 -8.34 8.98
CA VAL A 52 5.15 -7.40 8.48
C VAL A 52 5.62 -7.88 7.11
N ARG A 53 5.59 -6.97 6.15
CA ARG A 53 6.05 -7.25 4.79
C ARG A 53 7.18 -6.31 4.40
N GLU A 54 8.12 -6.80 3.61
CA GLU A 54 9.14 -6.00 2.96
C GLU A 54 8.73 -5.73 1.53
N ILE A 55 8.68 -4.47 1.14
CA ILE A 55 8.38 -4.03 -0.22
C ILE A 55 9.58 -3.29 -0.77
N ILE A 56 10.15 -3.79 -1.85
CA ILE A 56 11.22 -3.12 -2.59
C ILE A 56 10.62 -2.58 -3.89
N ALA A 57 10.65 -1.26 -4.03
CA ALA A 57 10.10 -0.56 -5.18
C ALA A 57 10.77 0.81 -5.32
N SER A 58 10.97 1.27 -6.55
CA SER A 58 11.49 2.61 -6.84
C SER A 58 12.78 2.94 -6.05
N ASN A 59 13.71 1.99 -5.96
CA ASN A 59 14.98 2.11 -5.21
C ASN A 59 14.78 2.32 -3.70
N SER A 60 13.62 2.01 -3.17
CA SER A 60 13.32 2.06 -1.74
C SER A 60 13.06 0.66 -1.21
N ASN A 61 13.44 0.45 0.05
CA ASN A 61 13.11 -0.75 0.81
C ASN A 61 12.24 -0.33 1.99
N LEU A 62 11.00 -0.78 2.00
CA LEU A 62 10.02 -0.44 3.03
C LEU A 62 9.62 -1.69 3.80
N HIS A 63 9.66 -1.61 5.13
CA HIS A 63 9.01 -2.59 5.98
C HIS A 63 7.69 -2.02 6.45
N GLU A 64 6.61 -2.72 6.17
CA GLU A 64 5.25 -2.29 6.48
C GLU A 64 4.58 -3.28 7.42
N GLU A 65 4.05 -2.78 8.52
CA GLU A 65 3.27 -3.57 9.46
C GLU A 65 1.78 -3.34 9.24
N ILE A 66 1.02 -4.42 9.22
CA ILE A 66 -0.44 -4.36 9.13
C ILE A 66 -0.99 -4.01 10.50
N VAL A 67 -1.68 -2.87 10.58
CA VAL A 67 -2.22 -2.33 11.83
C VAL A 67 -3.74 -2.37 11.89
N LYS A 68 -4.40 -2.58 10.74
CA LYS A 68 -5.84 -2.77 10.64
C LYS A 68 -6.15 -3.82 9.59
N TYR A 69 -7.05 -4.74 9.91
CA TYR A 69 -7.43 -5.82 9.01
C TYR A 69 -8.90 -6.14 9.20
N ASP A 70 -9.73 -5.62 8.30
CA ASP A 70 -11.18 -5.79 8.32
C ASP A 70 -11.65 -6.28 6.94
N PRO A 71 -11.50 -7.59 6.66
CA PRO A 71 -11.90 -8.15 5.36
C PRO A 71 -13.42 -8.06 5.16
N PRO A 72 -13.88 -7.73 3.96
CA PRO A 72 -13.13 -7.30 2.77
C PRO A 72 -13.11 -5.78 2.60
N TYR A 73 -13.24 -5.01 3.69
CA TYR A 73 -13.52 -3.57 3.64
C TYR A 73 -12.33 -2.66 3.87
N CYS A 74 -11.36 -3.10 4.67
CA CYS A 74 -10.27 -2.21 5.06
C CYS A 74 -8.98 -2.96 5.37
N LEU A 75 -7.87 -2.41 4.86
CA LEU A 75 -6.50 -2.84 5.18
C LEU A 75 -5.71 -1.59 5.55
N GLY A 76 -5.24 -1.53 6.80
CA GLY A 76 -4.40 -0.44 7.28
C GLY A 76 -2.97 -0.92 7.52
N TYR A 77 -2.00 -0.10 7.16
CA TYR A 77 -0.59 -0.43 7.34
C TYR A 77 0.22 0.80 7.73
N LYS A 78 1.40 0.55 8.29
CA LYS A 78 2.33 1.60 8.67
C LYS A 78 3.73 1.19 8.24
N VAL A 79 4.45 2.12 7.62
CA VAL A 79 5.87 1.94 7.34
C VAL A 79 6.63 2.07 8.66
N ILE A 80 7.25 0.97 9.09
CA ILE A 80 8.00 0.92 10.36
C ILE A 80 9.51 1.05 10.15
N LYS A 81 9.99 0.83 8.93
CA LYS A 81 11.39 1.00 8.56
C LYS A 81 11.47 1.33 7.07
N ALA A 82 12.33 2.26 6.71
CA ALA A 82 12.53 2.65 5.32
C ALA A 82 13.99 3.02 5.06
N THR A 83 14.50 2.62 3.92
CA THR A 83 15.83 2.97 3.42
C THR A 83 15.75 3.24 1.91
N PRO A 84 16.56 4.14 1.33
CA PRO A 84 17.57 4.98 1.96
C PRO A 84 17.01 6.20 2.69
N LEU A 85 15.76 6.61 2.40
CA LEU A 85 15.15 7.79 3.01
C LEU A 85 14.35 7.41 4.26
N PRO A 86 14.49 8.13 5.36
CA PRO A 86 13.71 7.88 6.57
C PRO A 86 12.27 8.39 6.41
N TYR A 87 11.29 7.53 6.68
CA TYR A 87 9.87 7.86 6.65
C TYR A 87 9.35 8.06 8.06
N ASP A 88 8.61 9.14 8.25
CA ASP A 88 7.66 9.30 9.35
C ASP A 88 6.27 9.08 8.77
N HIS A 89 5.79 7.84 8.79
CA HIS A 89 4.56 7.42 8.14
C HIS A 89 3.41 7.44 9.13
N GLN A 90 2.39 8.22 8.83
CA GLN A 90 1.26 8.44 9.73
C GLN A 90 0.06 7.58 9.38
N LEU A 91 -0.20 7.37 8.09
CA LEU A 91 -1.37 6.63 7.63
C LEU A 91 -1.06 5.88 6.34
N GLY A 92 -1.37 4.59 6.32
CA GLY A 92 -1.53 3.81 5.10
C GLY A 92 -2.84 3.07 5.21
N GLU A 93 -3.77 3.32 4.30
CA GLU A 93 -5.11 2.75 4.40
C GLU A 93 -5.70 2.49 3.02
N ILE A 94 -6.21 1.28 2.85
CA ILE A 94 -6.96 0.89 1.66
C ILE A 94 -8.37 0.56 2.12
N THR A 95 -9.35 1.30 1.63
CA THR A 95 -10.76 1.04 1.90
C THR A 95 -11.46 0.57 0.64
N LEU A 96 -12.35 -0.40 0.79
CA LEU A 96 -13.10 -1.00 -0.30
C LEU A 96 -14.58 -0.90 -0.03
N LYS A 97 -15.34 -0.56 -1.08
CA LYS A 97 -16.78 -0.46 -1.02
C LYS A 97 -17.39 -1.22 -2.21
N ASP A 98 -18.38 -2.06 -1.92
CA ASP A 98 -19.17 -2.72 -2.96
C ASP A 98 -20.11 -1.68 -3.61
N VAL A 99 -20.03 -1.58 -4.94
CA VAL A 99 -20.89 -0.71 -5.74
C VAL A 99 -21.47 -1.54 -6.88
N ASP A 100 -22.63 -2.11 -6.67
CA ASP A 100 -23.35 -2.92 -7.66
C ASP A 100 -22.51 -4.07 -8.23
N GLY A 101 -21.83 -4.79 -7.36
CA GLY A 101 -20.97 -5.93 -7.72
C GLY A 101 -19.57 -5.57 -8.17
N LYS A 102 -19.27 -4.28 -8.34
CA LYS A 102 -17.93 -3.75 -8.54
C LYS A 102 -17.36 -3.26 -7.23
N THR A 103 -16.07 -2.96 -7.21
CA THR A 103 -15.41 -2.52 -5.98
C THR A 103 -14.80 -1.14 -6.19
N HIS A 104 -15.24 -0.18 -5.40
CA HIS A 104 -14.58 1.12 -5.33
C HIS A 104 -13.48 1.08 -4.29
N VAL A 105 -12.24 1.28 -4.72
CA VAL A 105 -11.05 1.26 -3.86
C VAL A 105 -10.55 2.67 -3.66
N THR A 106 -10.31 3.03 -2.40
CA THR A 106 -9.63 4.28 -2.03
C THR A 106 -8.35 3.92 -1.29
N TRP A 107 -7.20 4.34 -1.81
CA TRP A 107 -5.89 4.09 -1.22
C TRP A 107 -5.25 5.40 -0.81
N ARG A 108 -4.99 5.54 0.48
CA ARG A 108 -4.41 6.76 1.06
C ARG A 108 -3.12 6.45 1.78
N SER A 109 -2.13 7.32 1.64
CA SER A 109 -0.89 7.26 2.41
C SER A 109 -0.43 8.66 2.75
N ILE A 110 -0.19 8.90 4.02
CA ILE A 110 0.18 10.21 4.55
C ILE A 110 1.45 10.06 5.40
N GLY A 111 2.42 10.90 5.16
CA GLY A 111 3.66 10.87 5.91
C GLY A 111 4.59 12.02 5.57
N HIS A 112 5.82 11.91 6.05
CA HIS A 112 6.86 12.90 5.85
C HIS A 112 8.20 12.19 5.72
N ILE A 113 9.04 12.67 4.81
CA ILE A 113 10.43 12.22 4.71
C ILE A 113 11.26 13.07 5.67
N SER A 114 11.80 12.43 6.70
CA SER A 114 12.48 13.10 7.83
C SER A 114 13.90 13.53 7.50
N VAL A 115 14.05 14.27 6.40
CA VAL A 115 15.32 14.90 5.99
C VAL A 115 15.12 16.42 6.12
N PRO A 116 15.94 17.13 6.92
CA PRO A 116 15.77 18.57 7.12
C PRO A 116 15.75 19.32 5.79
N ILE A 117 14.82 20.24 5.62
CA ILE A 117 14.61 21.10 4.44
C ILE A 117 14.23 20.30 3.20
N LEU A 118 15.09 19.39 2.72
CA LEU A 118 14.84 18.58 1.52
C LEU A 118 13.66 17.62 1.67
N GLY A 119 13.35 17.17 2.89
CA GLY A 119 12.18 16.35 3.16
C GLY A 119 10.91 17.03 2.69
N THR A 120 10.65 18.24 3.16
CA THR A 120 9.45 19.02 2.83
C THR A 120 9.45 19.51 1.38
N TYR A 121 10.56 20.10 0.93
CA TYR A 121 10.60 20.82 -0.34
C TYR A 121 10.90 19.96 -1.56
N TYR A 122 11.43 18.76 -1.35
CA TYR A 122 11.82 17.87 -2.46
C TYR A 122 11.28 16.45 -2.29
N PHE A 123 11.68 15.74 -1.24
CA PHE A 123 11.37 14.30 -1.13
C PHE A 123 9.89 14.02 -0.92
N ASP A 124 9.18 14.81 -0.13
CA ASP A 124 7.74 14.63 0.04
C ASP A 124 7.00 14.76 -1.29
N LYS A 125 7.39 15.72 -2.12
CA LYS A 125 6.80 15.91 -3.44
C LYS A 125 7.11 14.74 -4.37
N GLN A 126 8.34 14.23 -4.33
CA GLN A 126 8.73 13.07 -5.13
C GLN A 126 7.98 11.82 -4.71
N ILE A 127 7.87 11.55 -3.43
CA ILE A 127 7.14 10.40 -2.91
C ILE A 127 5.65 10.49 -3.26
N GLN A 128 5.05 11.67 -3.14
CA GLN A 128 3.66 11.88 -3.53
C GLN A 128 3.42 11.56 -5.00
N LYS A 129 4.32 11.99 -5.87
CA LYS A 129 4.23 11.74 -7.31
C LYS A 129 4.45 10.27 -7.66
N VAL A 130 5.54 9.69 -7.18
CA VAL A 130 5.91 8.29 -7.45
C VAL A 130 4.91 7.33 -6.83
N GLY A 131 4.52 7.57 -5.58
CA GLY A 131 3.55 6.74 -4.87
C GLY A 131 2.17 6.77 -5.51
N SER A 132 1.72 7.93 -5.97
CA SER A 132 0.44 8.05 -6.67
C SER A 132 0.42 7.24 -7.96
N ARG A 133 1.52 7.26 -8.71
CA ARG A 133 1.66 6.45 -9.93
C ARG A 133 1.69 4.96 -9.61
N ALA A 134 2.43 4.57 -8.57
CA ALA A 134 2.55 3.17 -8.16
C ALA A 134 1.20 2.60 -7.73
N PHE A 135 0.48 3.30 -6.86
CA PHE A 135 -0.84 2.86 -6.39
C PHE A 135 -1.85 2.80 -7.52
N GLY A 136 -1.87 3.81 -8.38
CA GLY A 136 -2.73 3.82 -9.57
C GLY A 136 -2.44 2.65 -10.51
N SER A 137 -1.17 2.36 -10.74
CA SER A 137 -0.72 1.22 -11.55
C SER A 137 -1.17 -0.11 -10.95
N MET A 138 -1.03 -0.28 -9.64
CA MET A 138 -1.42 -1.50 -8.94
C MET A 138 -2.93 -1.74 -9.04
N LEU A 139 -3.74 -0.73 -8.79
CA LEU A 139 -5.20 -0.86 -8.91
C LEU A 139 -5.63 -1.15 -10.35
N LYS A 140 -4.99 -0.50 -11.32
CA LYS A 140 -5.25 -0.76 -12.74
C LYS A 140 -4.89 -2.20 -13.12
N GLN A 141 -3.79 -2.71 -12.58
CA GLN A 141 -3.35 -4.09 -12.83
C GLN A 141 -4.36 -5.10 -12.26
N ILE A 142 -4.88 -4.85 -11.05
CA ILE A 142 -5.94 -5.70 -10.47
C ILE A 142 -7.17 -5.72 -11.37
N ASP A 143 -7.58 -4.56 -11.87
CA ASP A 143 -8.74 -4.43 -12.77
C ASP A 143 -8.55 -5.24 -14.06
N SER A 144 -7.31 -5.38 -14.51
CA SER A 144 -6.94 -6.12 -15.73
C SER A 144 -6.76 -7.63 -15.52
N MET A 145 -6.71 -8.12 -14.30
CA MET A 145 -6.55 -9.55 -13.99
C MET A 145 -7.77 -10.34 -14.44
N ARG A 146 -7.54 -11.58 -14.83
CA ARG A 146 -8.59 -12.51 -15.24
C ARG A 146 -8.93 -13.52 -14.16
#